data_ff9972606a2c5b2bc5e3b43be4d81226
#
_entry.id   ff9972606a2c5b2bc5e3b43be4d81226
#
_cell.length_a   1.000
_cell.length_b   1.000
_cell.length_c   1.000
_cell.angle_alpha   90.00
_cell.angle_beta   90.00
_cell.angle_gamma   90.00
#
_symmetry.space_group_name_H-M   'P 1'
#
loop_
_entity.id
_entity.type
_entity.pdbx_description
1 polymer ?
#
loop_
_entity_poly.entity_id
_entity_poly.type
_entity_poly.pdbx_seq_one_letter_code
_entity_poly.pdbx_strand_id
1 'polypeptide(L)'
;MNDSMNNGFGWIERALNIIDKYKIKTIFKGVFLVVTIMFTVKFVENPTYIFEKYKEWETRQHTIALEKRMKNNAQIQTLCEKLLYKLNAKRVVVLELHNGLTSNGNLPFAKCSATYEALNDGVAPVSQQYQNTNLTLMPFAFELFKTNYFCGDSKQLLDIDKGLYYKFMSNGTEHFACSVVNGVDKPLAIIMVSFEEVVDKVHNCEEVHNAIHQFALELALLMEIKALN
;
A
#
# COMPACT_ATOMS: atom_id res chain seq x y z
N MET A 1 -35.03 -34.86 -41.74
CA MET A 1 -34.02 -34.71 -40.70
C MET A 1 -33.82 -33.20 -40.43
N ASN A 2 -34.89 -32.48 -39.99
CA ASN A 2 -34.87 -31.01 -39.85
C ASN A 2 -35.76 -30.48 -38.71
N ASP A 3 -36.19 -31.33 -37.75
CA ASP A 3 -37.12 -30.88 -36.70
C ASP A 3 -36.49 -30.61 -35.31
N SER A 4 -35.16 -30.70 -35.16
CA SER A 4 -34.52 -30.54 -33.83
C SER A 4 -33.93 -29.14 -33.57
N MET A 5 -33.90 -28.23 -34.54
CA MET A 5 -33.34 -26.88 -34.36
C MET A 5 -34.35 -25.84 -33.90
N ASN A 6 -35.67 -26.11 -33.95
CA ASN A 6 -36.69 -25.10 -33.65
C ASN A 6 -37.02 -24.94 -32.17
N ASN A 7 -36.59 -25.86 -31.30
CA ASN A 7 -36.94 -25.81 -29.86
C ASN A 7 -36.03 -24.91 -29.00
N GLY A 8 -34.88 -24.47 -29.52
CA GLY A 8 -33.90 -23.67 -28.75
C GLY A 8 -34.29 -22.21 -28.56
N PHE A 9 -35.09 -21.64 -29.45
CA PHE A 9 -35.42 -20.19 -29.42
C PHE A 9 -36.84 -19.87 -28.93
N GLY A 10 -37.69 -20.86 -28.73
CA GLY A 10 -39.08 -20.67 -28.34
C GLY A 10 -39.30 -19.99 -26.97
N TRP A 11 -38.31 -20.07 -26.07
CA TRP A 11 -38.37 -19.37 -24.80
C TRP A 11 -38.00 -17.89 -24.95
N ILE A 12 -37.11 -17.54 -25.90
CA ILE A 12 -36.74 -16.16 -26.22
C ILE A 12 -37.92 -15.43 -26.86
N GLU A 13 -38.61 -16.06 -27.84
CA GLU A 13 -39.81 -15.48 -28.42
C GLU A 13 -40.94 -15.30 -27.38
N ARG A 14 -41.11 -16.24 -26.46
CA ARG A 14 -42.07 -16.09 -25.35
C ARG A 14 -41.68 -14.96 -24.42
N ALA A 15 -40.37 -14.82 -24.09
CA ALA A 15 -39.85 -13.72 -23.28
C ALA A 15 -40.04 -12.34 -23.96
N LEU A 16 -39.76 -12.25 -25.26
CA LEU A 16 -39.95 -11.03 -26.05
C LEU A 16 -41.46 -10.67 -26.17
N ASN A 17 -42.36 -11.64 -26.38
CA ASN A 17 -43.82 -11.42 -26.40
C ASN A 17 -44.35 -10.96 -25.03
N ILE A 18 -43.76 -11.44 -23.92
CA ILE A 18 -44.09 -10.95 -22.58
C ILE A 18 -43.64 -9.53 -22.40
N ILE A 19 -42.43 -9.17 -22.87
CA ILE A 19 -41.88 -7.83 -22.80
C ILE A 19 -42.71 -6.83 -23.61
N ASP A 20 -43.15 -7.20 -24.81
CA ASP A 20 -44.01 -6.39 -25.67
C ASP A 20 -45.44 -6.24 -25.12
N LYS A 21 -46.00 -7.30 -24.55
CA LYS A 21 -47.35 -7.31 -23.98
C LYS A 21 -47.47 -6.52 -22.68
N TYR A 22 -46.42 -6.52 -21.85
CA TYR A 22 -46.37 -5.78 -20.60
C TYR A 22 -45.41 -4.64 -20.78
N LYS A 23 -45.87 -3.36 -20.66
CA LYS A 23 -44.99 -2.21 -20.68
C LYS A 23 -43.79 -2.49 -19.74
N ILE A 24 -42.59 -2.33 -20.22
CA ILE A 24 -41.31 -2.59 -19.47
C ILE A 24 -41.39 -2.11 -18.01
N LYS A 25 -42.00 -0.95 -17.78
CA LYS A 25 -42.23 -0.40 -16.41
C LYS A 25 -43.05 -1.34 -15.49
N THR A 26 -43.98 -2.11 -16.04
CA THR A 26 -44.83 -3.02 -15.25
C THR A 26 -44.07 -4.27 -14.84
N ILE A 27 -43.21 -4.79 -15.74
CA ILE A 27 -42.30 -5.92 -15.46
C ILE A 27 -41.30 -5.52 -14.37
N PHE A 28 -40.67 -4.34 -14.50
CA PHE A 28 -39.74 -3.82 -13.47
C PHE A 28 -40.44 -3.67 -12.11
N LYS A 29 -41.67 -3.14 -12.08
CA LYS A 29 -42.43 -3.02 -10.83
C LYS A 29 -42.71 -4.40 -10.20
N GLY A 30 -43.06 -5.41 -11.03
CA GLY A 30 -43.29 -6.76 -10.54
C GLY A 30 -42.03 -7.41 -9.97
N VAL A 31 -40.91 -7.32 -10.69
CA VAL A 31 -39.62 -7.82 -10.22
C VAL A 31 -39.20 -7.11 -8.95
N PHE A 32 -39.32 -5.78 -8.90
CA PHE A 32 -38.98 -4.99 -7.71
C PHE A 32 -39.83 -5.41 -6.50
N LEU A 33 -41.15 -5.62 -6.70
CA LEU A 33 -42.04 -6.06 -5.63
C LEU A 33 -41.61 -7.44 -5.08
N VAL A 34 -41.32 -8.41 -5.96
CA VAL A 34 -40.87 -9.75 -5.55
C VAL A 34 -39.55 -9.66 -4.77
N VAL A 35 -38.57 -8.89 -5.26
CA VAL A 35 -37.28 -8.69 -4.58
C VAL A 35 -37.51 -8.04 -3.21
N THR A 36 -38.40 -7.04 -3.12
CA THR A 36 -38.71 -6.37 -1.85
C THR A 36 -39.33 -7.33 -0.85
N ILE A 37 -40.28 -8.16 -1.30
CA ILE A 37 -40.95 -9.17 -0.45
C ILE A 37 -39.87 -10.17 0.06
N MET A 38 -39.06 -10.73 -0.84
CA MET A 38 -37.98 -11.65 -0.45
C MET A 38 -37.01 -11.04 0.56
N PHE A 39 -36.65 -9.78 0.35
CA PHE A 39 -35.78 -9.05 1.25
C PHE A 39 -36.45 -8.85 2.62
N THR A 40 -37.73 -8.45 2.64
CA THR A 40 -38.48 -8.23 3.88
C THR A 40 -38.63 -9.53 4.67
N VAL A 41 -38.97 -10.64 4.00
CA VAL A 41 -39.07 -11.96 4.65
C VAL A 41 -37.74 -12.35 5.28
N LYS A 42 -36.64 -12.23 4.53
CA LYS A 42 -35.28 -12.53 5.04
C LYS A 42 -34.89 -11.63 6.20
N PHE A 43 -35.24 -10.34 6.16
CA PHE A 43 -34.96 -9.39 7.24
C PHE A 43 -35.75 -9.70 8.51
N VAL A 44 -37.00 -10.12 8.38
CA VAL A 44 -37.85 -10.54 9.53
C VAL A 44 -37.37 -11.86 10.14
N GLU A 45 -37.00 -12.83 9.29
CA GLU A 45 -36.47 -14.12 9.76
C GLU A 45 -35.10 -13.97 10.47
N ASN A 46 -34.25 -13.10 9.96
CA ASN A 46 -32.92 -12.85 10.51
C ASN A 46 -32.52 -11.37 10.34
N PRO A 47 -32.82 -10.51 11.32
CA PRO A 47 -32.50 -9.07 11.28
C PRO A 47 -30.99 -8.79 11.14
N THR A 48 -30.15 -9.72 11.59
CA THR A 48 -28.68 -9.57 11.54
C THR A 48 -28.08 -10.06 10.23
N TYR A 49 -28.86 -10.73 9.37
CA TYR A 49 -28.38 -11.37 8.13
C TYR A 49 -27.54 -10.45 7.24
N ILE A 50 -27.99 -9.20 7.06
CA ILE A 50 -27.29 -8.21 6.24
C ILE A 50 -25.95 -7.84 6.86
N PHE A 51 -25.94 -7.62 8.19
CA PHE A 51 -24.71 -7.27 8.91
C PHE A 51 -23.72 -8.44 8.93
N GLU A 52 -24.21 -9.68 9.05
CA GLU A 52 -23.39 -10.89 8.98
C GLU A 52 -22.76 -11.04 7.59
N LYS A 53 -23.56 -10.86 6.53
CA LYS A 53 -23.06 -10.91 5.15
C LYS A 53 -22.09 -9.79 4.83
N TYR A 54 -22.31 -8.58 5.35
CA TYR A 54 -21.38 -7.48 5.22
C TYR A 54 -20.06 -7.79 5.95
N LYS A 55 -20.11 -8.29 7.19
CA LYS A 55 -18.93 -8.73 7.94
C LYS A 55 -18.17 -9.86 7.25
N GLU A 56 -18.88 -10.89 6.74
CA GLU A 56 -18.26 -11.96 5.98
C GLU A 56 -17.52 -11.42 4.74
N TRP A 57 -18.16 -10.50 4.01
CA TRP A 57 -17.54 -9.85 2.85
C TRP A 57 -16.32 -9.04 3.24
N GLU A 58 -16.41 -8.20 4.26
CA GLU A 58 -15.30 -7.39 4.79
C GLU A 58 -14.13 -8.29 5.23
N THR A 59 -14.41 -9.35 6.00
CA THR A 59 -13.40 -10.32 6.44
C THR A 59 -12.74 -11.01 5.25
N ARG A 60 -13.50 -11.39 4.24
CA ARG A 60 -12.96 -12.01 3.02
C ARG A 60 -12.04 -11.04 2.27
N GLN A 61 -12.45 -9.78 2.10
CA GLN A 61 -11.61 -8.77 1.46
C GLN A 61 -10.30 -8.55 2.23
N HIS A 62 -10.39 -8.47 3.56
CA HIS A 62 -9.21 -8.35 4.41
C HIS A 62 -8.27 -9.56 4.28
N THR A 63 -8.81 -10.77 4.24
CA THR A 63 -8.02 -12.00 4.06
C THR A 63 -7.31 -12.02 2.71
N ILE A 64 -8.01 -11.67 1.62
CA ILE A 64 -7.42 -11.59 0.27
C ILE A 64 -6.30 -10.53 0.23
N ALA A 65 -6.53 -9.37 0.84
CA ALA A 65 -5.51 -8.33 0.92
C ALA A 65 -4.28 -8.80 1.71
N LEU A 66 -4.49 -9.50 2.82
CA LEU A 66 -3.40 -10.05 3.64
C LEU A 66 -2.61 -11.12 2.89
N GLU A 67 -3.27 -12.06 2.22
CA GLU A 67 -2.61 -13.10 1.41
C GLU A 67 -1.77 -12.48 0.29
N LYS A 68 -2.33 -11.50 -0.42
CA LYS A 68 -1.60 -10.74 -1.45
C LYS A 68 -0.36 -10.04 -0.85
N ARG A 69 -0.53 -9.43 0.32
CA ARG A 69 0.56 -8.79 1.05
C ARG A 69 1.66 -9.77 1.40
N MET A 70 1.31 -10.92 1.97
CA MET A 70 2.28 -11.97 2.33
C MET A 70 3.05 -12.47 1.10
N LYS A 71 2.38 -12.64 -0.04
CA LYS A 71 3.03 -13.02 -1.30
C LYS A 71 4.02 -11.96 -1.78
N ASN A 72 3.68 -10.68 -1.65
CA ASN A 72 4.53 -9.58 -2.10
C ASN A 72 5.71 -9.34 -1.15
N ASN A 73 5.59 -9.69 0.14
CA ASN A 73 6.66 -9.46 1.14
C ASN A 73 8.00 -10.06 0.73
N ALA A 74 8.01 -11.30 0.23
CA ALA A 74 9.24 -11.94 -0.23
C ALA A 74 9.86 -11.21 -1.44
N GLN A 75 9.02 -10.70 -2.34
CA GLN A 75 9.48 -9.93 -3.49
C GLN A 75 10.06 -8.59 -3.06
N ILE A 76 9.41 -7.89 -2.11
CA ILE A 76 9.90 -6.61 -1.57
C ILE A 76 11.24 -6.81 -0.87
N GLN A 77 11.38 -7.86 -0.06
CA GLN A 77 12.64 -8.18 0.60
C GLN A 77 13.77 -8.42 -0.42
N THR A 78 13.49 -9.21 -1.47
CA THR A 78 14.45 -9.44 -2.55
C THR A 78 14.83 -8.14 -3.29
N LEU A 79 13.87 -7.22 -3.47
CA LEU A 79 14.18 -5.92 -4.06
C LEU A 79 15.09 -5.08 -3.16
N CYS A 80 14.86 -5.07 -1.83
CA CYS A 80 15.73 -4.38 -0.87
C CYS A 80 17.17 -4.91 -0.95
N GLU A 81 17.33 -6.23 -1.02
CA GLU A 81 18.64 -6.87 -1.17
C GLU A 81 19.31 -6.50 -2.49
N LYS A 82 18.57 -6.51 -3.61
CA LYS A 82 19.11 -6.06 -4.91
C LYS A 82 19.58 -4.62 -4.87
N LEU A 83 18.82 -3.71 -4.24
CA LEU A 83 19.23 -2.32 -4.10
C LEU A 83 20.47 -2.19 -3.23
N LEU A 84 20.53 -2.94 -2.12
CA LEU A 84 21.69 -2.99 -1.22
C LEU A 84 22.97 -3.33 -1.99
N TYR A 85 22.95 -4.43 -2.73
CA TYR A 85 24.10 -4.88 -3.52
C TYR A 85 24.44 -3.94 -4.69
N LYS A 86 23.43 -3.43 -5.40
CA LYS A 86 23.62 -2.51 -6.53
C LYS A 86 24.35 -1.24 -6.10
N LEU A 87 24.03 -0.71 -4.91
CA LEU A 87 24.62 0.53 -4.39
C LEU A 87 25.82 0.28 -3.47
N ASN A 88 26.21 -0.97 -3.26
CA ASN A 88 27.20 -1.33 -2.23
C ASN A 88 26.91 -0.61 -0.89
N ALA A 89 25.63 -0.58 -0.53
CA ALA A 89 25.16 0.15 0.64
C ALA A 89 25.39 -0.67 1.91
N LYS A 90 25.49 0.03 3.05
CA LYS A 90 25.52 -0.59 4.37
C LYS A 90 24.16 -1.18 4.75
N ARG A 91 23.08 -0.45 4.44
CA ARG A 91 21.72 -0.79 4.84
C ARG A 91 20.70 -0.16 3.91
N VAL A 92 19.63 -0.90 3.63
CA VAL A 92 18.40 -0.40 3.00
C VAL A 92 17.25 -0.65 3.94
N VAL A 93 16.48 0.38 4.28
CA VAL A 93 15.29 0.30 5.13
C VAL A 93 14.10 0.88 4.40
N VAL A 94 12.96 0.20 4.46
CA VAL A 94 11.67 0.71 3.99
C VAL A 94 10.80 1.03 5.20
N LEU A 95 10.49 2.30 5.36
CA LEU A 95 9.62 2.84 6.41
C LEU A 95 8.22 3.02 5.84
N GLU A 96 7.30 2.10 6.13
CA GLU A 96 5.91 2.24 5.70
C GLU A 96 5.19 3.32 6.48
N LEU A 97 4.43 4.13 5.73
CA LEU A 97 3.58 5.17 6.30
C LEU A 97 2.23 4.58 6.72
N HIS A 98 1.83 4.87 7.94
CA HIS A 98 0.52 4.45 8.43
C HIS A 98 -0.09 5.54 9.32
N ASN A 99 -1.41 5.54 9.40
CA ASN A 99 -2.11 6.46 10.28
C ASN A 99 -1.88 6.05 11.72
N GLY A 100 -1.36 6.98 12.51
CA GLY A 100 -1.32 6.87 13.96
C GLY A 100 -2.68 7.21 14.58
N LEU A 101 -2.72 7.20 15.91
CA LEU A 101 -3.85 7.74 16.66
C LEU A 101 -4.02 9.23 16.32
N THR A 102 -5.27 9.72 16.40
CA THR A 102 -5.57 11.15 16.26
C THR A 102 -5.10 11.92 17.50
N SER A 103 -4.65 13.16 17.32
CA SER A 103 -4.35 14.09 18.41
C SER A 103 -5.65 14.60 19.07
N ASN A 104 -5.53 15.29 20.19
CA ASN A 104 -6.65 15.95 20.89
C ASN A 104 -7.44 16.94 20.00
N GLY A 105 -6.93 17.30 18.81
CA GLY A 105 -7.59 18.14 17.82
C GLY A 105 -8.09 17.37 16.59
N ASN A 106 -8.25 16.05 16.67
CA ASN A 106 -8.61 15.17 15.53
C ASN A 106 -7.65 15.25 14.31
N LEU A 107 -6.45 15.79 14.49
CA LEU A 107 -5.44 15.80 13.43
C LEU A 107 -4.78 14.42 13.36
N PRO A 108 -4.71 13.79 12.20
CA PRO A 108 -4.04 12.51 12.05
C PRO A 108 -2.54 12.68 12.28
N PHE A 109 -1.97 11.90 13.20
CA PHE A 109 -0.51 11.76 13.27
C PHE A 109 -0.06 10.80 12.18
N ALA A 110 0.72 11.30 11.24
CA ALA A 110 1.46 10.44 10.33
C ALA A 110 2.54 9.69 11.12
N LYS A 111 2.52 8.37 11.06
CA LYS A 111 3.55 7.50 11.64
C LYS A 111 4.20 6.66 10.56
N CYS A 112 5.41 6.20 10.84
CA CYS A 112 6.07 5.19 10.03
C CYS A 112 6.59 4.04 10.89
N SER A 113 6.73 2.88 10.26
CA SER A 113 7.38 1.71 10.84
C SER A 113 8.28 1.05 9.82
N ALA A 114 9.48 0.65 10.24
CA ALA A 114 10.36 -0.16 9.41
C ALA A 114 9.76 -1.55 9.24
N THR A 115 9.37 -1.88 8.01
CA THR A 115 8.76 -3.16 7.66
C THR A 115 9.70 -4.07 6.88
N TYR A 116 10.63 -3.50 6.15
CA TYR A 116 11.66 -4.24 5.42
C TYR A 116 13.03 -3.65 5.70
N GLU A 117 14.01 -4.52 5.87
CA GLU A 117 15.40 -4.13 6.10
C GLU A 117 16.32 -5.13 5.39
N ALA A 118 17.23 -4.63 4.58
CA ALA A 118 18.33 -5.39 4.03
C ALA A 118 19.66 -4.85 4.56
N LEU A 119 20.55 -5.74 4.96
CA LEU A 119 21.79 -5.43 5.66
C LEU A 119 22.98 -6.04 4.93
N ASN A 120 24.08 -5.31 4.88
CA ASN A 120 25.36 -5.89 4.51
C ASN A 120 25.94 -6.71 5.66
N ASP A 121 26.92 -7.57 5.38
CA ASP A 121 27.55 -8.45 6.36
C ASP A 121 28.13 -7.64 7.54
N GLY A 122 27.86 -8.12 8.75
CA GLY A 122 28.33 -7.50 9.99
C GLY A 122 27.58 -6.24 10.44
N VAL A 123 26.55 -5.81 9.72
CA VAL A 123 25.76 -4.63 10.07
C VAL A 123 24.60 -4.99 11.00
N ALA A 124 24.49 -4.28 12.13
CA ALA A 124 23.40 -4.49 13.07
C ALA A 124 22.06 -3.95 12.54
N PRO A 125 20.93 -4.66 12.79
CA PRO A 125 19.61 -4.20 12.37
C PRO A 125 19.17 -2.96 13.17
N VAL A 126 18.40 -2.08 12.51
CA VAL A 126 17.85 -0.87 13.12
C VAL A 126 16.33 -0.80 13.04
N SER A 127 15.69 -1.78 12.43
CA SER A 127 14.22 -1.79 12.20
C SER A 127 13.43 -1.57 13.49
N GLN A 128 13.87 -2.11 14.62
CA GLN A 128 13.22 -1.92 15.92
C GLN A 128 13.26 -0.45 16.41
N GLN A 129 14.26 0.31 15.99
CA GLN A 129 14.39 1.73 16.37
C GLN A 129 13.42 2.65 15.63
N TYR A 130 12.80 2.14 14.56
CA TYR A 130 11.89 2.90 13.67
C TYR A 130 10.46 2.34 13.72
N GLN A 131 10.06 1.67 14.79
CA GLN A 131 8.68 1.22 14.95
C GLN A 131 7.80 2.34 15.51
N ASN A 132 6.63 2.55 14.91
CA ASN A 132 5.64 3.56 15.33
C ASN A 132 6.20 4.97 15.49
N THR A 133 7.23 5.32 14.71
CA THR A 133 7.88 6.61 14.76
C THR A 133 6.92 7.70 14.28
N ASN A 134 6.76 8.75 15.08
CA ASN A 134 5.90 9.88 14.75
C ASN A 134 6.65 10.85 13.82
N LEU A 135 6.23 10.91 12.55
CA LEU A 135 6.84 11.77 11.53
C LEU A 135 6.67 13.26 11.83
N THR A 136 5.63 13.66 12.57
CA THR A 136 5.43 15.07 12.92
C THR A 136 6.49 15.59 13.90
N LEU A 137 7.22 14.68 14.55
CA LEU A 137 8.37 15.01 15.43
C LEU A 137 9.72 14.90 14.72
N MET A 138 9.73 14.65 13.41
CA MET A 138 10.93 14.53 12.60
C MET A 138 11.00 15.68 11.58
N PRO A 139 11.69 16.78 11.88
CA PRO A 139 11.81 17.92 10.96
C PRO A 139 12.33 17.53 9.58
N PHE A 140 13.27 16.58 9.52
CA PHE A 140 13.79 16.05 8.26
C PHE A 140 12.71 15.44 7.38
N ALA A 141 11.69 14.78 7.95
CA ALA A 141 10.60 14.20 7.17
C ALA A 141 9.82 15.28 6.39
N PHE A 142 9.62 16.46 6.96
CA PHE A 142 8.96 17.57 6.26
C PHE A 142 9.76 18.04 5.05
N GLU A 143 11.08 18.16 5.17
CA GLU A 143 11.93 18.54 4.04
C GLU A 143 11.94 17.44 2.98
N LEU A 144 12.01 16.17 3.39
CA LEU A 144 11.97 15.04 2.47
C LEU A 144 10.63 14.98 1.68
N PHE A 145 9.50 15.25 2.31
CA PHE A 145 8.21 15.29 1.60
C PHE A 145 8.07 16.46 0.62
N LYS A 146 8.78 17.55 0.82
CA LYS A 146 8.83 18.67 -0.15
C LYS A 146 9.71 18.36 -1.35
N THR A 147 10.85 17.74 -1.11
CA THR A 147 11.85 17.48 -2.16
C THR A 147 11.71 16.12 -2.83
N ASN A 148 10.98 15.17 -2.20
CA ASN A 148 10.84 13.76 -2.54
C ASN A 148 12.15 12.94 -2.52
N TYR A 149 13.30 13.57 -2.41
CA TYR A 149 14.62 12.93 -2.42
C TYR A 149 15.63 13.75 -1.64
N PHE A 150 16.53 13.06 -0.95
CA PHE A 150 17.69 13.61 -0.30
C PHE A 150 18.87 12.64 -0.47
N CYS A 151 20.07 13.18 -0.71
CA CYS A 151 21.33 12.45 -0.68
C CYS A 151 22.42 13.36 -0.10
N GLY A 152 23.13 12.89 0.91
CA GLY A 152 24.17 13.71 1.51
C GLY A 152 24.78 13.13 2.79
N ASP A 153 25.63 13.95 3.42
CA ASP A 153 26.30 13.63 4.67
C ASP A 153 25.32 13.73 5.85
N SER A 154 25.40 12.78 6.77
CA SER A 154 24.59 12.78 7.99
C SER A 154 24.79 14.03 8.86
N LYS A 155 25.94 14.72 8.75
CA LYS A 155 26.19 15.99 9.44
C LYS A 155 25.24 17.10 9.04
N GLN A 156 24.68 17.05 7.83
CA GLN A 156 23.67 18.03 7.37
C GLN A 156 22.40 17.98 8.21
N LEU A 157 22.16 16.85 8.89
CA LEU A 157 21.02 16.71 9.81
C LEU A 157 21.19 17.51 11.11
N LEU A 158 22.40 17.95 11.47
CA LEU A 158 22.63 18.71 12.69
C LEU A 158 21.78 19.99 12.77
N ASP A 159 21.59 20.64 11.63
CA ASP A 159 20.82 21.88 11.54
C ASP A 159 19.31 21.63 11.30
N ILE A 160 18.95 20.43 10.83
CA ILE A 160 17.58 20.08 10.43
C ILE A 160 16.90 19.22 11.52
N ASP A 161 17.56 18.13 11.92
CA ASP A 161 17.01 17.11 12.82
C ASP A 161 18.12 16.46 13.65
N LYS A 162 18.44 17.07 14.78
CA LYS A 162 19.50 16.58 15.68
C LYS A 162 19.21 15.18 16.20
N GLY A 163 17.93 14.83 16.43
CA GLY A 163 17.54 13.52 16.92
C GLY A 163 17.89 12.43 15.92
N LEU A 164 17.57 12.66 14.65
CA LEU A 164 17.91 11.74 13.56
C LEU A 164 19.42 11.68 13.33
N TYR A 165 20.13 12.81 13.42
CA TYR A 165 21.59 12.83 13.34
C TYR A 165 22.25 11.89 14.36
N TYR A 166 21.91 12.02 15.65
CA TYR A 166 22.49 11.16 16.69
C TYR A 166 22.13 9.69 16.49
N LYS A 167 20.92 9.40 16.02
CA LYS A 167 20.52 8.04 15.67
C LYS A 167 21.36 7.48 14.52
N PHE A 168 21.64 8.26 13.49
CA PHE A 168 22.50 7.84 12.38
C PHE A 168 23.94 7.61 12.83
N MET A 169 24.50 8.52 13.62
CA MET A 169 25.86 8.36 14.15
C MET A 169 25.99 7.11 15.02
N SER A 170 25.01 6.84 15.89
CA SER A 170 25.03 5.63 16.72
C SER A 170 24.95 4.33 15.90
N ASN A 171 24.40 4.38 14.71
CA ASN A 171 24.29 3.26 13.77
C ASN A 171 25.42 3.22 12.73
N GLY A 172 26.43 4.10 12.86
CA GLY A 172 27.55 4.20 11.93
C GLY A 172 27.12 4.56 10.51
N THR A 173 26.15 5.47 10.36
CA THR A 173 25.69 5.99 9.08
C THR A 173 26.33 7.35 8.85
N GLU A 174 27.36 7.43 8.01
CA GLU A 174 28.04 8.69 7.68
C GLU A 174 27.37 9.41 6.52
N HIS A 175 26.95 8.66 5.51
CA HIS A 175 26.20 9.15 4.35
C HIS A 175 24.89 8.40 4.20
N PHE A 176 23.88 9.08 3.66
CA PHE A 176 22.58 8.46 3.41
C PHE A 176 21.87 9.09 2.23
N ALA A 177 20.96 8.31 1.66
CA ALA A 177 19.98 8.81 0.70
C ALA A 177 18.60 8.36 1.13
N CYS A 178 17.62 9.24 0.97
CA CYS A 178 16.22 8.95 1.24
C CYS A 178 15.35 9.33 0.04
N SER A 179 14.29 8.56 -0.20
CA SER A 179 13.28 8.89 -1.20
C SER A 179 11.89 8.54 -0.70
N VAL A 180 10.91 9.36 -1.09
CA VAL A 180 9.49 9.06 -0.85
C VAL A 180 9.00 8.10 -1.92
N VAL A 181 8.32 7.03 -1.51
CA VAL A 181 7.59 6.12 -2.38
C VAL A 181 6.18 6.63 -2.50
N ASN A 182 5.83 7.15 -3.67
CA ASN A 182 4.51 7.67 -3.93
C ASN A 182 3.61 6.59 -4.55
N GLY A 183 2.44 6.37 -3.96
CA GLY A 183 1.36 5.63 -4.60
C GLY A 183 0.51 6.55 -5.47
N VAL A 184 -0.62 6.03 -5.97
CA VAL A 184 -1.54 6.80 -6.83
C VAL A 184 -2.15 7.99 -6.07
N ASP A 185 -2.62 7.77 -4.84
CA ASP A 185 -3.39 8.78 -4.12
C ASP A 185 -2.61 9.42 -2.95
N LYS A 186 -1.55 8.75 -2.47
CA LYS A 186 -0.81 9.16 -1.27
C LYS A 186 0.58 8.56 -1.22
N PRO A 187 1.51 9.15 -0.45
CA PRO A 187 2.77 8.50 -0.13
C PRO A 187 2.53 7.18 0.63
N LEU A 188 3.28 6.14 0.27
CA LEU A 188 3.19 4.79 0.84
C LEU A 188 4.31 4.52 1.85
N ALA A 189 5.53 4.93 1.53
CA ALA A 189 6.72 4.64 2.32
C ALA A 189 7.83 5.68 2.11
N ILE A 190 8.84 5.60 2.96
CA ILE A 190 10.14 6.25 2.76
C ILE A 190 11.18 5.14 2.63
N ILE A 191 12.00 5.20 1.58
CA ILE A 191 13.18 4.38 1.43
C ILE A 191 14.34 5.14 2.04
N MET A 192 15.13 4.46 2.87
CA MET A 192 16.35 4.99 3.46
C MET A 192 17.50 4.05 3.12
N VAL A 193 18.52 4.57 2.48
CA VAL A 193 19.76 3.87 2.14
C VAL A 193 20.90 4.51 2.90
N SER A 194 21.65 3.75 3.67
CA SER A 194 22.80 4.24 4.43
C SER A 194 24.10 3.66 3.94
N PHE A 195 25.15 4.48 3.99
CA PHE A 195 26.49 4.16 3.57
C PHE A 195 27.49 4.40 4.72
N GLU A 196 28.56 3.64 4.73
CA GLU A 196 29.64 3.75 5.70
C GLU A 196 30.66 4.83 5.28
N GLU A 197 30.80 5.04 3.98
CA GLU A 197 31.69 6.01 3.39
C GLU A 197 30.95 7.09 2.63
N VAL A 198 31.65 8.18 2.32
CA VAL A 198 31.13 9.28 1.49
C VAL A 198 30.73 8.76 0.12
N VAL A 199 29.49 8.99 -0.26
CA VAL A 199 28.92 8.50 -1.53
C VAL A 199 29.77 8.93 -2.74
N ASP A 200 30.30 10.15 -2.75
CA ASP A 200 31.12 10.67 -3.84
C ASP A 200 32.40 9.87 -4.15
N LYS A 201 32.83 8.97 -3.25
CA LYS A 201 33.96 8.07 -3.49
C LYS A 201 33.59 6.80 -4.25
N VAL A 202 32.33 6.36 -4.16
CA VAL A 202 31.84 5.09 -4.71
C VAL A 202 30.78 5.33 -5.76
N HIS A 203 29.86 6.27 -5.52
CA HIS A 203 28.76 6.64 -6.41
C HIS A 203 28.50 8.15 -6.31
N ASN A 204 28.06 8.77 -7.40
CA ASN A 204 27.53 10.13 -7.29
C ASN A 204 26.05 10.10 -6.84
N CYS A 205 25.56 11.18 -6.24
CA CYS A 205 24.16 11.27 -5.79
C CYS A 205 23.13 11.10 -6.90
N GLU A 206 23.47 11.34 -8.15
CA GLU A 206 22.60 11.13 -9.31
C GLU A 206 22.41 9.64 -9.62
N GLU A 207 23.48 8.86 -9.56
CA GLU A 207 23.38 7.38 -9.73
C GLU A 207 22.57 6.75 -8.61
N VAL A 208 22.81 7.20 -7.36
CA VAL A 208 22.02 6.75 -6.20
C VAL A 208 20.56 7.13 -6.36
N HIS A 209 20.26 8.35 -6.82
CA HIS A 209 18.90 8.80 -7.10
C HIS A 209 18.21 7.91 -8.13
N ASN A 210 18.87 7.68 -9.26
CA ASN A 210 18.30 6.86 -10.34
C ASN A 210 18.01 5.42 -9.88
N ALA A 211 18.92 4.83 -9.09
CA ALA A 211 18.74 3.49 -8.55
C ALA A 211 17.56 3.42 -7.56
N ILE A 212 17.47 4.38 -6.62
CA ILE A 212 16.39 4.44 -5.63
C ILE A 212 15.06 4.77 -6.31
N HIS A 213 15.05 5.65 -7.30
CA HIS A 213 13.83 6.00 -8.02
C HIS A 213 13.24 4.79 -8.75
N GLN A 214 14.07 4.02 -9.45
CA GLN A 214 13.64 2.79 -10.11
C GLN A 214 13.08 1.78 -9.10
N PHE A 215 13.78 1.58 -7.98
CA PHE A 215 13.32 0.74 -6.89
C PHE A 215 11.98 1.24 -6.29
N ALA A 216 11.82 2.55 -6.10
CA ALA A 216 10.60 3.13 -5.56
C ALA A 216 9.37 2.87 -6.43
N LEU A 217 9.53 2.90 -7.76
CA LEU A 217 8.45 2.57 -8.70
C LEU A 217 8.03 1.10 -8.58
N GLU A 218 8.99 0.17 -8.55
CA GLU A 218 8.70 -1.25 -8.37
C GLU A 218 8.07 -1.54 -7.02
N LEU A 219 8.58 -0.90 -5.96
CA LEU A 219 8.05 -1.03 -4.61
C LEU A 219 6.61 -0.51 -4.52
N ALA A 220 6.30 0.64 -5.12
CA ALA A 220 4.95 1.20 -5.14
C ALA A 220 3.94 0.21 -5.73
N LEU A 221 4.28 -0.45 -6.85
CA LEU A 221 3.42 -1.46 -7.49
C LEU A 221 3.14 -2.67 -6.59
N LEU A 222 4.14 -3.09 -5.79
CA LEU A 222 3.98 -4.22 -4.87
C LEU A 222 3.23 -3.84 -3.59
N MET A 223 3.35 -2.58 -3.15
CA MET A 223 2.70 -2.07 -1.95
C MET A 223 1.26 -1.63 -2.19
N GLU A 224 0.93 -1.15 -3.40
CA GLU A 224 -0.44 -0.78 -3.76
C GLU A 224 -1.34 -2.01 -3.88
N ILE A 225 -1.83 -2.46 -2.74
CA ILE A 225 -2.93 -3.43 -2.69
C ILE A 225 -4.22 -2.64 -2.90
N LYS A 226 -4.64 -2.45 -4.15
CA LYS A 226 -6.01 -2.02 -4.39
C LYS A 226 -6.91 -3.15 -3.91
N ALA A 227 -7.70 -2.90 -2.87
CA ALA A 227 -8.93 -3.63 -2.68
C ALA A 227 -9.70 -3.47 -4.00
N LEU A 228 -9.90 -4.56 -4.71
CA LEU A 228 -10.76 -4.57 -5.89
C LEU A 228 -12.16 -4.21 -5.37
N ASN A 229 -12.59 -2.97 -5.65
CA ASN A 229 -13.96 -2.53 -5.46
C ASN A 229 -14.89 -3.33 -6.38
#